data_6c148cc2fd8d58b6eb5db09f4b0ff331
#
_entry.id   6c148cc2fd8d58b6eb5db09f4b0ff331
#
_cell.length_a   1.000
_cell.length_b   1.000
_cell.length_c   1.000
_cell.angle_alpha   90.00
_cell.angle_beta   90.00
_cell.angle_gamma   90.00
#
_symmetry.space_group_name_H-M   'P 1'
#
loop_
_entity.id
_entity.type
_entity.pdbx_description
1 polymer ?
#
loop_
_entity_poly.entity_id
_entity_poly.type
_entity_poly.pdbx_seq_one_letter_code
_entity_poly.pdbx_strand_id
1 'polypeptide(L)'
;PVNEVPDNLNTMRIPVSVKDSLILSIDKSPMDMIYFPEDYPKQKMLTPNLANPVARIIYSRPQINKRIIFADSSVLQNVIQRYGQDWRLGANEATEIEFFKQVTINGRKIAPGRYIMYCIPYPDKWNIVFNENLYSWGLHIDKTKDIAEIEIPVIKNDVEIEYFTMLFQSSIYGCDLVMAWGNAKTVLPIHFN
;
A
#
# COMPACT_ATOMS: atom_id res chain seq x y z
N PRO A 1 17.43 -19.09 56.37
CA PRO A 1 16.27 -19.63 55.69
C PRO A 1 16.13 -18.91 54.38
N VAL A 2 16.37 -19.65 53.31
CA VAL A 2 16.21 -19.21 51.94
C VAL A 2 14.72 -19.36 51.64
N ASN A 3 14.05 -18.24 51.37
CA ASN A 3 12.66 -18.27 50.91
C ASN A 3 12.62 -18.88 49.49
N GLU A 4 12.13 -20.10 49.38
CA GLU A 4 11.76 -20.70 48.09
C GLU A 4 10.56 -19.95 47.57
N VAL A 5 10.75 -19.35 46.38
CA VAL A 5 9.67 -18.80 45.53
C VAL A 5 8.89 -19.99 45.00
N PRO A 6 7.56 -20.08 45.15
CA PRO A 6 6.79 -21.20 44.60
C PRO A 6 6.77 -21.12 43.09
N ASP A 7 7.31 -22.13 42.49
CA ASP A 7 7.34 -22.38 41.04
C ASP A 7 5.94 -22.86 40.57
N ASN A 8 4.96 -21.94 40.57
CA ASN A 8 3.59 -22.19 40.10
C ASN A 8 3.22 -21.27 38.95
N LEU A 9 4.09 -21.19 37.95
CA LEU A 9 3.69 -20.78 36.62
C LEU A 9 3.27 -22.04 35.84
N ASN A 10 2.17 -22.63 36.27
CA ASN A 10 1.43 -23.56 35.43
C ASN A 10 0.82 -22.75 34.30
N THR A 11 1.64 -22.37 33.33
CA THR A 11 1.18 -21.83 32.08
C THR A 11 0.32 -22.90 31.43
N MET A 12 -1.00 -22.77 31.53
CA MET A 12 -1.93 -23.47 30.65
C MET A 12 -1.50 -23.14 29.23
N ARG A 13 -0.66 -23.97 28.66
CA ARG A 13 -0.45 -24.01 27.21
C ARG A 13 -1.77 -24.52 26.63
N ILE A 14 -2.64 -23.60 26.26
CA ILE A 14 -3.77 -23.91 25.40
C ILE A 14 -3.14 -24.54 24.15
N PRO A 15 -3.39 -25.81 23.83
CA PRO A 15 -2.87 -26.39 22.60
C PRO A 15 -3.48 -25.63 21.44
N VAL A 16 -2.72 -24.74 20.83
CA VAL A 16 -3.11 -24.08 19.59
C VAL A 16 -3.04 -25.16 18.53
N SER A 17 -4.19 -25.74 18.18
CA SER A 17 -4.32 -26.61 17.02
C SER A 17 -4.11 -25.75 15.77
N VAL A 18 -2.86 -25.59 15.36
CA VAL A 18 -2.52 -24.95 14.09
C VAL A 18 -2.86 -25.98 13.01
N LYS A 19 -3.83 -25.67 12.17
CA LYS A 19 -4.11 -26.50 11.00
C LYS A 19 -2.91 -26.41 10.08
N ASP A 20 -2.26 -27.53 9.77
CA ASP A 20 -1.11 -27.62 8.87
C ASP A 20 -1.36 -26.93 7.52
N SER A 21 -2.62 -26.94 7.04
CA SER A 21 -3.02 -26.23 5.83
C SER A 21 -2.80 -24.71 5.90
N LEU A 22 -2.82 -24.07 7.09
CA LEU A 22 -2.54 -22.65 7.26
C LEU A 22 -1.03 -22.35 7.20
N ILE A 23 -0.21 -23.29 7.71
CA ILE A 23 1.26 -23.15 7.66
C ILE A 23 1.75 -23.31 6.21
N LEU A 24 1.10 -24.17 5.43
CA LEU A 24 1.49 -24.46 4.05
C LEU A 24 0.88 -23.50 3.03
N SER A 25 -0.09 -22.67 3.43
CA SER A 25 -0.71 -21.70 2.53
C SER A 25 0.18 -20.46 2.37
N ILE A 26 0.51 -20.12 1.14
CA ILE A 26 1.14 -18.85 0.80
C ILE A 26 0.05 -17.84 0.44
N ASP A 27 0.13 -16.64 0.97
CA ASP A 27 -0.78 -15.55 0.58
C ASP A 27 -0.68 -15.31 -0.93
N LYS A 28 -1.83 -15.25 -1.60
CA LYS A 28 -1.93 -14.99 -3.05
C LYS A 28 -1.74 -13.51 -3.40
N SER A 29 -1.70 -12.66 -2.40
CA SER A 29 -1.46 -11.21 -2.52
C SER A 29 -0.37 -10.80 -1.53
N PRO A 30 0.88 -11.21 -1.76
CA PRO A 30 1.96 -10.95 -0.83
C PRO A 30 2.12 -9.46 -0.58
N MET A 31 2.48 -9.12 0.66
CA MET A 31 2.79 -7.76 1.05
C MET A 31 4.19 -7.37 0.54
N ASP A 32 4.31 -6.15 0.06
CA ASP A 32 5.55 -5.53 -0.39
C ASP A 32 5.80 -4.22 0.34
N MET A 33 7.07 -3.82 0.42
CA MET A 33 7.48 -2.57 1.04
C MET A 33 8.50 -1.87 0.15
N ILE A 34 8.20 -0.64 -0.24
CA ILE A 34 9.06 0.19 -1.07
C ILE A 34 9.44 1.48 -0.37
N TYR A 35 10.61 2.01 -0.71
CA TYR A 35 11.17 3.25 -0.15
C TYR A 35 11.53 4.24 -1.25
N PHE A 36 11.55 5.52 -0.88
CA PHE A 36 12.30 6.52 -1.64
C PHE A 36 13.36 7.17 -0.72
N PRO A 37 14.65 7.15 -1.07
CA PRO A 37 15.23 6.47 -2.26
C PRO A 37 15.01 4.96 -2.28
N GLU A 38 14.96 4.36 -3.49
CA GLU A 38 14.59 2.96 -3.70
C GLU A 38 15.48 1.96 -2.92
N ASP A 39 16.78 2.23 -2.86
CA ASP A 39 17.76 1.38 -2.19
C ASP A 39 18.05 1.81 -0.74
N TYR A 40 17.18 2.63 -0.15
CA TYR A 40 17.38 3.17 1.20
C TYR A 40 17.77 2.12 2.25
N PRO A 41 17.15 0.93 2.36
CA PRO A 41 17.54 -0.07 3.36
C PRO A 41 19.00 -0.52 3.19
N LYS A 42 19.48 -0.68 1.96
CA LYS A 42 20.86 -1.02 1.65
C LYS A 42 21.81 0.13 2.00
N GLN A 43 21.46 1.36 1.65
CA GLN A 43 22.24 2.55 2.01
C GLN A 43 22.33 2.70 3.53
N LYS A 44 21.24 2.49 4.26
CA LYS A 44 21.20 2.56 5.72
C LYS A 44 22.08 1.52 6.38
N MET A 45 22.15 0.31 5.81
CA MET A 45 23.07 -0.73 6.29
C MET A 45 24.54 -0.30 6.14
N LEU A 46 24.90 0.35 5.04
CA LEU A 46 26.28 0.82 4.78
C LEU A 46 26.61 2.13 5.54
N THR A 47 25.60 2.92 5.85
CA THR A 47 25.73 4.22 6.51
C THR A 47 24.72 4.31 7.67
N PRO A 48 25.06 3.79 8.87
CA PRO A 48 24.10 3.69 10.00
C PRO A 48 23.46 5.02 10.41
N ASN A 49 24.16 6.14 10.24
CA ASN A 49 23.69 7.49 10.56
C ASN A 49 22.98 8.19 9.38
N LEU A 50 22.66 7.45 8.31
CA LEU A 50 21.89 8.01 7.19
C LEU A 50 20.58 8.61 7.70
N ALA A 51 20.21 9.79 7.19
CA ALA A 51 18.92 10.42 7.48
C ALA A 51 17.75 9.50 7.09
N ASN A 52 16.57 9.76 7.62
CA ASN A 52 15.36 9.01 7.26
C ASN A 52 15.07 9.09 5.76
N PRO A 53 14.38 8.09 5.18
CA PRO A 53 13.93 8.17 3.79
C PRO A 53 12.95 9.33 3.61
N VAL A 54 12.60 9.66 2.40
CA VAL A 54 11.53 10.65 2.12
C VAL A 54 10.17 10.03 2.31
N ALA A 55 10.01 8.81 1.76
CA ALA A 55 8.75 8.08 1.80
C ALA A 55 8.97 6.57 1.92
N ARG A 56 7.95 5.90 2.46
CA ARG A 56 7.82 4.43 2.48
C ARG A 56 6.38 4.06 2.19
N ILE A 57 6.17 3.01 1.40
CA ILE A 57 4.85 2.42 1.18
C ILE A 57 4.88 0.97 1.58
N ILE A 58 3.79 0.52 2.24
CA ILE A 58 3.50 -0.89 2.51
C ILE A 58 2.18 -1.20 1.82
N TYR A 59 2.17 -2.21 0.95
CA TYR A 59 0.98 -2.56 0.16
C TYR A 59 0.96 -4.04 -0.19
N SER A 60 -0.22 -4.58 -0.47
CA SER A 60 -0.35 -5.96 -0.97
C SER A 60 -0.46 -5.97 -2.49
N ARG A 61 0.08 -7.03 -3.11
CA ARG A 61 0.20 -7.19 -4.57
C ARG A 61 -0.76 -8.26 -5.09
N PRO A 62 -2.05 -7.94 -5.30
CA PRO A 62 -3.00 -8.89 -5.88
C PRO A 62 -2.63 -9.25 -7.31
N GLN A 63 -2.94 -10.50 -7.68
CA GLN A 63 -2.80 -11.02 -9.04
C GLN A 63 -4.10 -10.80 -9.83
N ILE A 64 -3.97 -10.68 -11.14
CA ILE A 64 -5.12 -10.73 -12.06
C ILE A 64 -5.74 -12.11 -12.02
N ASN A 65 -4.94 -13.14 -12.19
CA ASN A 65 -5.36 -14.55 -12.20
C ASN A 65 -6.63 -14.76 -13.05
N LYS A 66 -6.58 -14.38 -14.30
CA LYS A 66 -7.67 -14.49 -15.28
C LYS A 66 -8.96 -13.74 -14.90
N ARG A 67 -8.91 -12.77 -13.99
CA ARG A 67 -10.04 -11.91 -13.60
C ARG A 67 -9.99 -10.59 -14.36
N ILE A 68 -11.11 -9.91 -14.40
CA ILE A 68 -11.19 -8.52 -14.89
C ILE A 68 -10.80 -7.62 -13.72
N ILE A 69 -9.79 -6.77 -13.90
CA ILE A 69 -9.31 -5.90 -12.82
C ILE A 69 -10.36 -4.84 -12.51
N PHE A 70 -10.74 -4.07 -13.51
CA PHE A 70 -11.70 -2.97 -13.38
C PHE A 70 -12.85 -3.13 -14.38
N ALA A 71 -14.07 -2.92 -13.93
CA ALA A 71 -15.24 -2.89 -14.78
C ALA A 71 -16.34 -2.00 -14.19
N ASP A 72 -17.26 -1.61 -15.04
CA ASP A 72 -18.52 -0.98 -14.63
C ASP A 72 -19.54 -2.00 -14.10
N SER A 73 -20.73 -1.53 -13.74
CA SER A 73 -21.80 -2.37 -13.18
C SER A 73 -22.42 -3.36 -14.17
N SER A 74 -22.16 -3.23 -15.48
CA SER A 74 -22.70 -4.13 -16.51
C SER A 74 -22.03 -5.50 -16.51
N VAL A 75 -20.76 -5.58 -16.07
CA VAL A 75 -20.03 -6.84 -15.94
C VAL A 75 -20.31 -7.46 -14.57
N LEU A 76 -21.07 -8.57 -14.54
CA LEU A 76 -21.59 -9.11 -13.27
C LEU A 76 -20.62 -10.01 -12.50
N GLN A 77 -19.68 -10.67 -13.18
CA GLN A 77 -18.84 -11.71 -12.57
C GLN A 77 -17.35 -11.51 -12.85
N ASN A 78 -16.53 -12.11 -12.00
CA ASN A 78 -15.08 -12.19 -12.19
C ASN A 78 -14.34 -10.84 -12.23
N VAL A 79 -14.90 -9.82 -11.56
CA VAL A 79 -14.33 -8.47 -11.46
C VAL A 79 -13.72 -8.28 -10.10
N ILE A 80 -12.51 -7.72 -10.05
CA ILE A 80 -11.81 -7.45 -8.80
C ILE A 80 -12.29 -6.14 -8.18
N GLN A 81 -12.39 -5.07 -9.00
CA GLN A 81 -12.73 -3.73 -8.55
C GLN A 81 -13.71 -3.05 -9.52
N ARG A 82 -14.67 -2.30 -8.98
CA ARG A 82 -15.61 -1.50 -9.76
C ARG A 82 -15.08 -0.09 -10.02
N TYR A 83 -15.29 0.41 -11.22
CA TYR A 83 -15.09 1.84 -11.48
C TYR A 83 -15.99 2.69 -10.59
N GLY A 84 -15.46 3.83 -10.14
CA GLY A 84 -16.18 4.77 -9.29
C GLY A 84 -16.36 4.32 -7.83
N GLN A 85 -15.79 3.19 -7.43
CA GLN A 85 -15.85 2.69 -6.05
C GLN A 85 -14.47 2.73 -5.39
N ASP A 86 -14.46 2.93 -4.07
CA ASP A 86 -13.23 2.97 -3.29
C ASP A 86 -12.46 1.64 -3.40
N TRP A 87 -11.19 1.73 -3.71
CA TRP A 87 -10.26 0.61 -3.80
C TRP A 87 -9.02 0.90 -2.93
N ARG A 88 -8.75 0.03 -1.97
CA ARG A 88 -7.64 0.14 -1.02
C ARG A 88 -6.23 0.06 -1.64
N LEU A 89 -6.09 0.22 -2.96
CA LEU A 89 -4.82 0.16 -3.70
C LEU A 89 -4.00 -1.10 -3.38
N GLY A 90 -4.68 -2.25 -3.39
CA GLY A 90 -4.07 -3.53 -3.05
C GLY A 90 -5.11 -4.58 -2.68
N ALA A 91 -4.73 -5.48 -1.80
CA ALA A 91 -5.56 -6.53 -1.21
C ALA A 91 -5.26 -6.63 0.30
N ASN A 92 -6.06 -7.41 1.03
CA ASN A 92 -5.94 -7.58 2.48
C ASN A 92 -6.12 -6.22 3.20
N GLU A 93 -5.11 -5.70 3.88
CA GLU A 93 -5.17 -4.39 4.53
C GLU A 93 -5.09 -3.23 3.52
N ALA A 94 -5.48 -2.06 3.96
CA ALA A 94 -5.32 -0.83 3.19
C ALA A 94 -3.82 -0.52 2.97
N THR A 95 -3.50 0.00 1.80
CA THR A 95 -2.15 0.49 1.51
C THR A 95 -1.82 1.67 2.41
N GLU A 96 -0.64 1.62 3.06
CA GLU A 96 -0.14 2.71 3.88
C GLU A 96 1.06 3.38 3.23
N ILE A 97 1.09 4.73 3.28
CA ILE A 97 2.24 5.55 2.94
C ILE A 97 2.69 6.32 4.17
N GLU A 98 4.00 6.41 4.36
CA GLU A 98 4.63 7.26 5.37
C GLU A 98 5.53 8.27 4.70
N PHE A 99 5.31 9.55 4.97
CA PHE A 99 6.21 10.63 4.60
C PHE A 99 7.04 11.03 5.82
N PHE A 100 8.35 10.99 5.70
CA PHE A 100 9.29 11.36 6.78
C PHE A 100 9.62 12.85 6.77
N LYS A 101 9.22 13.57 5.74
CA LYS A 101 9.28 15.02 5.62
C LYS A 101 8.06 15.55 4.87
N GLN A 102 7.84 16.86 4.93
CA GLN A 102 6.77 17.48 4.15
C GLN A 102 6.99 17.26 2.66
N VAL A 103 5.93 16.89 1.96
CA VAL A 103 5.91 16.77 0.50
C VAL A 103 4.82 17.66 -0.10
N THR A 104 4.91 17.91 -1.40
CA THR A 104 3.89 18.62 -2.16
C THR A 104 3.42 17.73 -3.31
N ILE A 105 2.12 17.47 -3.38
CA ILE A 105 1.51 16.64 -4.41
C ILE A 105 0.39 17.45 -5.06
N ASN A 106 0.49 17.69 -6.36
CA ASN A 106 -0.44 18.54 -7.12
C ASN A 106 -0.72 19.89 -6.41
N GLY A 107 0.33 20.58 -5.94
CA GLY A 107 0.25 21.86 -5.25
C GLY A 107 -0.24 21.78 -3.78
N ARG A 108 -0.71 20.64 -3.29
CA ARG A 108 -1.11 20.44 -1.89
C ARG A 108 0.07 20.00 -1.05
N LYS A 109 0.29 20.67 0.08
CA LYS A 109 1.29 20.29 1.08
C LYS A 109 0.73 19.20 1.97
N ILE A 110 1.45 18.09 2.08
CA ILE A 110 1.16 16.98 2.98
C ILE A 110 2.24 16.93 4.06
N ALA A 111 1.82 16.95 5.31
CA ALA A 111 2.73 16.93 6.45
C ALA A 111 3.47 15.59 6.56
N PRO A 112 4.63 15.53 7.25
CA PRO A 112 5.20 14.26 7.66
C PRO A 112 4.19 13.46 8.48
N GLY A 113 4.12 12.15 8.24
CA GLY A 113 3.17 11.28 8.94
C GLY A 113 2.83 10.03 8.14
N ARG A 114 1.97 9.20 8.72
CA ARG A 114 1.45 7.98 8.10
C ARG A 114 0.01 8.22 7.66
N TYR A 115 -0.30 7.72 6.49
CA TYR A 115 -1.61 7.86 5.86
C TYR A 115 -1.99 6.55 5.20
N ILE A 116 -3.29 6.26 5.11
CA ILE A 116 -3.80 5.28 4.17
C ILE A 116 -3.85 5.93 2.80
N MET A 117 -3.51 5.17 1.76
CA MET A 117 -3.80 5.51 0.38
C MET A 117 -4.91 4.61 -0.13
N TYR A 118 -5.93 5.22 -0.73
CA TYR A 118 -6.90 4.49 -1.51
C TYR A 118 -7.15 5.19 -2.86
N CYS A 119 -7.83 4.51 -3.76
CA CYS A 119 -8.09 4.99 -5.10
C CYS A 119 -9.57 4.86 -5.43
N ILE A 120 -10.10 5.81 -6.17
CA ILE A 120 -11.37 5.68 -6.90
C ILE A 120 -11.00 5.58 -8.38
N PRO A 121 -10.95 4.36 -8.95
CA PRO A 121 -10.53 4.17 -10.33
C PRO A 121 -11.64 4.50 -11.32
N TYR A 122 -11.25 5.14 -12.44
CA TYR A 122 -12.07 5.34 -13.64
C TYR A 122 -11.28 4.84 -14.87
N PRO A 123 -11.90 4.68 -16.03
CA PRO A 123 -11.22 4.17 -17.21
C PRO A 123 -10.03 5.03 -17.68
N ASP A 124 -10.13 6.34 -17.51
CA ASP A 124 -9.20 7.34 -18.00
C ASP A 124 -8.37 8.03 -16.91
N LYS A 125 -8.76 7.85 -15.64
CA LYS A 125 -8.11 8.49 -14.50
C LYS A 125 -8.26 7.70 -13.21
N TRP A 126 -7.37 7.95 -12.27
CA TRP A 126 -7.49 7.50 -10.88
C TRP A 126 -7.53 8.69 -9.95
N ASN A 127 -8.47 8.70 -9.00
CA ASN A 127 -8.46 9.64 -7.90
C ASN A 127 -7.75 8.98 -6.72
N ILE A 128 -6.55 9.45 -6.41
CA ILE A 128 -5.77 8.97 -5.27
C ILE A 128 -6.12 9.81 -4.06
N VAL A 129 -6.50 9.15 -2.98
CA VAL A 129 -6.90 9.80 -1.74
C VAL A 129 -5.95 9.41 -0.61
N PHE A 130 -5.52 10.42 0.17
CA PHE A 130 -4.77 10.25 1.41
C PHE A 130 -5.71 10.43 2.59
N ASN A 131 -5.68 9.52 3.55
CA ASN A 131 -6.64 9.46 4.65
C ASN A 131 -5.92 9.11 5.97
N GLU A 132 -6.36 9.70 7.08
CA GLU A 132 -5.73 9.50 8.40
C GLU A 132 -6.27 8.30 9.19
N ASN A 133 -7.20 7.51 8.63
CA ASN A 133 -7.79 6.34 9.29
C ASN A 133 -6.88 5.11 9.23
N LEU A 134 -5.74 5.15 9.92
CA LEU A 134 -4.75 4.08 9.96
C LEU A 134 -5.32 2.75 10.50
N TYR A 135 -4.60 1.65 10.22
CA TYR A 135 -4.92 0.29 10.70
C TYR A 135 -6.28 -0.22 10.21
N SER A 136 -6.70 0.25 9.05
CA SER A 136 -7.95 -0.13 8.43
C SER A 136 -7.77 -1.31 7.46
N TRP A 137 -8.77 -2.18 7.41
CA TRP A 137 -8.85 -3.21 6.37
C TRP A 137 -9.10 -2.61 4.97
N GLY A 138 -9.56 -1.36 4.90
CA GLY A 138 -9.75 -0.61 3.65
C GLY A 138 -11.02 -0.97 2.86
N LEU A 139 -11.95 -1.73 3.42
CA LEU A 139 -13.26 -1.99 2.81
C LEU A 139 -14.33 -0.96 3.23
N HIS A 140 -14.15 -0.33 4.38
CA HIS A 140 -15.00 0.74 4.89
C HIS A 140 -14.10 1.90 5.29
N ILE A 141 -13.99 2.90 4.40
CA ILE A 141 -13.13 4.06 4.59
C ILE A 141 -13.93 5.18 5.23
N ASP A 142 -13.44 5.71 6.34
CA ASP A 142 -13.99 6.91 6.96
C ASP A 142 -13.54 8.14 6.17
N LYS A 143 -14.37 8.58 5.23
CA LYS A 143 -14.09 9.72 4.34
C LYS A 143 -14.00 11.07 5.07
N THR A 144 -14.46 11.15 6.32
CA THR A 144 -14.30 12.37 7.12
C THR A 144 -12.84 12.64 7.50
N LYS A 145 -11.98 11.62 7.33
CA LYS A 145 -10.53 11.68 7.57
C LYS A 145 -9.70 11.85 6.29
N ASP A 146 -10.33 12.12 5.16
CA ASP A 146 -9.64 12.42 3.91
C ASP A 146 -8.95 13.78 4.01
N ILE A 147 -7.64 13.81 3.75
CA ILE A 147 -6.83 15.04 3.80
C ILE A 147 -6.53 15.60 2.42
N ALA A 148 -6.48 14.76 1.41
CA ALA A 148 -6.23 15.16 0.03
C ALA A 148 -6.78 14.13 -0.95
N GLU A 149 -7.38 14.61 -2.02
CA GLU A 149 -7.76 13.83 -3.21
C GLU A 149 -7.07 14.43 -4.42
N ILE A 150 -6.44 13.58 -5.23
CA ILE A 150 -5.59 13.97 -6.36
C ILE A 150 -5.95 13.12 -7.56
N GLU A 151 -6.41 13.77 -8.62
CA GLU A 151 -6.71 13.15 -9.89
C GLU A 151 -5.42 12.97 -10.71
N ILE A 152 -5.19 11.77 -11.21
CA ILE A 152 -4.06 11.44 -12.08
C ILE A 152 -4.55 10.64 -13.30
N PRO A 153 -4.00 10.88 -14.51
CA PRO A 153 -4.43 10.17 -15.70
C PRO A 153 -3.99 8.71 -15.71
N VAL A 154 -4.79 7.86 -16.34
CA VAL A 154 -4.41 6.49 -16.69
C VAL A 154 -3.71 6.51 -18.03
N ILE A 155 -2.53 5.92 -18.07
CA ILE A 155 -1.73 5.69 -19.26
C ILE A 155 -1.87 4.21 -19.62
N LYS A 156 -2.24 3.90 -20.85
CA LYS A 156 -2.29 2.52 -21.31
C LYS A 156 -0.87 1.96 -21.39
N ASN A 157 -0.65 0.83 -20.74
CA ASN A 157 0.61 0.10 -20.81
C ASN A 157 0.52 -0.99 -21.89
N ASP A 158 1.55 -1.12 -22.72
CA ASP A 158 1.59 -2.12 -23.79
C ASP A 158 1.81 -3.55 -23.28
N VAL A 159 2.39 -3.65 -22.08
CA VAL A 159 2.66 -4.94 -21.42
C VAL A 159 1.65 -5.12 -20.29
N GLU A 160 0.97 -6.25 -20.23
CA GLU A 160 0.07 -6.58 -19.14
C GLU A 160 0.87 -6.92 -17.88
N ILE A 161 0.59 -6.22 -16.79
CA ILE A 161 1.22 -6.41 -15.48
C ILE A 161 0.34 -7.30 -14.63
N GLU A 162 0.74 -8.55 -14.41
CA GLU A 162 -0.04 -9.56 -13.69
C GLU A 162 -0.27 -9.20 -12.23
N TYR A 163 0.75 -8.66 -11.55
CA TYR A 163 0.68 -8.27 -10.14
C TYR A 163 0.57 -6.76 -10.01
N PHE A 164 -0.37 -6.27 -9.19
CA PHE A 164 -0.37 -4.86 -8.84
C PHE A 164 1.00 -4.46 -8.32
N THR A 165 1.59 -3.44 -8.90
CA THR A 165 2.96 -3.04 -8.63
C THR A 165 3.04 -1.54 -8.41
N MET A 166 3.72 -1.15 -7.33
CA MET A 166 4.14 0.23 -7.08
C MET A 166 5.66 0.30 -7.08
N LEU A 167 6.18 1.41 -7.57
CA LEU A 167 7.60 1.74 -7.44
C LEU A 167 7.78 3.26 -7.38
N PHE A 168 8.82 3.71 -6.72
CA PHE A 168 9.27 5.09 -6.82
C PHE A 168 10.30 5.23 -7.93
N GLN A 169 10.26 6.34 -8.62
CA GLN A 169 11.23 6.73 -9.64
C GLN A 169 11.70 8.14 -9.36
N SER A 170 13.01 8.39 -9.39
CA SER A 170 13.55 9.73 -9.21
C SER A 170 13.08 10.68 -10.30
N SER A 171 12.72 11.89 -9.94
CA SER A 171 12.35 12.97 -10.86
C SER A 171 13.10 14.27 -10.51
N ILE A 172 13.01 15.29 -11.39
CA ILE A 172 13.77 16.54 -11.24
C ILE A 172 13.40 17.28 -9.93
N TYR A 173 12.13 17.18 -9.49
CA TYR A 173 11.62 17.91 -8.32
C TYR A 173 11.31 17.01 -7.11
N GLY A 174 11.70 15.73 -7.19
CA GLY A 174 11.39 14.80 -6.13
C GLY A 174 11.38 13.36 -6.60
N CYS A 175 10.23 12.70 -6.53
CA CYS A 175 10.02 11.38 -7.09
C CYS A 175 8.61 11.23 -7.68
N ASP A 176 8.47 10.25 -8.54
CA ASP A 176 7.22 9.80 -9.10
C ASP A 176 6.84 8.46 -8.48
N LEU A 177 5.65 8.34 -7.90
CA LEU A 177 5.08 7.06 -7.54
C LEU A 177 4.36 6.48 -8.76
N VAL A 178 4.95 5.46 -9.35
CA VAL A 178 4.37 4.72 -10.47
C VAL A 178 3.54 3.57 -9.92
N MET A 179 2.31 3.44 -10.37
CA MET A 179 1.39 2.36 -10.01
C MET A 179 0.90 1.70 -11.29
N ALA A 180 0.98 0.35 -11.37
CA ALA A 180 0.61 -0.38 -12.57
C ALA A 180 -0.09 -1.70 -12.24
N TRP A 181 -1.15 -2.00 -12.99
CA TRP A 181 -1.86 -3.29 -12.93
C TRP A 181 -2.60 -3.55 -14.24
N GLY A 182 -2.44 -4.75 -14.79
CA GLY A 182 -2.92 -5.06 -16.14
C GLY A 182 -2.32 -4.10 -17.16
N ASN A 183 -3.18 -3.49 -17.94
CA ASN A 183 -2.78 -2.48 -18.92
C ASN A 183 -2.94 -1.04 -18.41
N ALA A 184 -3.30 -0.84 -17.15
CA ALA A 184 -3.40 0.49 -16.54
C ALA A 184 -2.10 0.85 -15.84
N LYS A 185 -1.57 2.04 -16.12
CA LYS A 185 -0.43 2.65 -15.43
C LYS A 185 -0.78 4.09 -15.09
N THR A 186 -0.39 4.51 -13.89
CA THR A 186 -0.54 5.90 -13.43
C THR A 186 0.76 6.36 -12.81
N VAL A 187 0.96 7.67 -12.79
CA VAL A 187 2.13 8.32 -12.19
C VAL A 187 1.65 9.45 -11.28
N LEU A 188 2.02 9.38 -10.02
CA LEU A 188 1.74 10.42 -9.03
C LEU A 188 3.05 11.17 -8.71
N PRO A 189 3.25 12.41 -9.21
CA PRO A 189 4.42 13.20 -8.88
C PRO A 189 4.40 13.66 -7.42
N ILE A 190 5.51 13.46 -6.71
CA ILE A 190 5.70 13.84 -5.32
C ILE A 190 6.92 14.77 -5.25
N HIS A 191 6.68 16.03 -4.95
CA HIS A 191 7.72 17.05 -4.86
C HIS A 191 8.16 17.24 -3.40
N PHE A 192 9.44 17.46 -3.22
CA PHE A 192 10.02 17.78 -1.91
C PHE A 192 11.33 18.57 -2.09
N ASN A 193 11.65 19.39 -1.10
CA ASN A 193 12.89 20.15 -1.02
C ASN A 193 13.93 19.43 -0.15
#